data_8f793d8ca564c54a99e4e36d83ba2dbf
#
_entry.id   8f793d8ca564c54a99e4e36d83ba2dbf
#
_cell.length_a   1.000
_cell.length_b   1.000
_cell.length_c   1.000
_cell.angle_alpha   90.00
_cell.angle_beta   90.00
_cell.angle_gamma   90.00
#
_symmetry.space_group_name_H-M   'P 1'
#
loop_
_entity.id
_entity.type
_entity.pdbx_description
1 polymer ?
#
loop_
_entity_poly.entity_id
_entity_poly.type
_entity_poly.pdbx_seq_one_letter_code
_entity_poly.pdbx_strand_id
1 'polypeptide(L)'
;MSLYMKIPRPFKYLYYLWVKYVKRDDIWAGLLKDWHQKTAYEQWKWVAKREAYKAQWHEWWRGEKLDFMLTPVNATPAVPHWGMREAVSSCGYTFLFNLVGHPSGVSIASQC
;
A
#
# COMPACT_ATOMS: atom_id res chain seq x y z
N MET A 1 14.08 8.76 -4.65
CA MET A 1 13.94 7.63 -3.71
C MET A 1 15.24 7.27 -2.97
N SER A 2 16.40 7.28 -3.63
CA SER A 2 17.69 6.97 -2.98
C SER A 2 18.12 7.95 -1.89
N LEU A 3 17.71 9.22 -1.97
CA LEU A 3 18.10 10.26 -1.01
C LEU A 3 17.51 10.01 0.38
N TYR A 4 16.24 9.58 0.46
CA TYR A 4 15.58 9.29 1.74
C TYR A 4 16.24 8.13 2.49
N MET A 5 16.76 7.12 1.77
CA MET A 5 17.45 5.99 2.39
C MET A 5 18.76 6.39 3.08
N LYS A 6 19.41 7.48 2.65
CA LYS A 6 20.65 8.00 3.21
C LYS A 6 20.45 8.86 4.46
N ILE A 7 19.22 9.25 4.77
CA ILE A 7 18.91 10.09 5.94
C ILE A 7 19.08 9.27 7.22
N PRO A 8 19.77 9.80 8.26
CA PRO A 8 19.88 9.14 9.56
C PRO A 8 18.52 8.88 10.22
N ARG A 9 18.42 7.80 10.99
CA ARG A 9 17.17 7.38 11.67
C ARG A 9 16.45 8.48 12.45
N PRO A 10 17.13 9.35 13.25
CA PRO A 10 16.45 10.38 14.03
C PRO A 10 15.70 11.39 13.16
N PHE A 11 16.27 11.78 12.00
CA PHE A 11 15.61 12.69 11.07
C PHE A 11 14.41 12.05 10.36
N LYS A 12 14.47 10.75 10.11
CA LYS A 12 13.29 10.00 9.57
C LYS A 12 12.15 9.99 10.57
N TYR A 13 12.46 9.84 11.85
CA TYR A 13 11.46 9.85 12.91
C TYR A 13 10.81 11.24 13.06
N LEU A 14 11.59 12.32 13.00
CA LEU A 14 11.05 13.68 12.99
C LEU A 14 10.14 13.93 11.77
N TYR A 15 10.54 13.46 10.59
CA TYR A 15 9.72 13.57 9.39
C TYR A 15 8.41 12.76 9.52
N TYR A 16 8.47 11.55 10.07
CA TYR A 16 7.28 10.75 10.39
C TYR A 16 6.33 11.50 11.33
N LEU A 17 6.84 12.09 12.41
CA LEU A 17 6.01 12.87 13.34
C LEU A 17 5.39 14.09 12.65
N TRP A 18 6.14 14.77 11.82
CA TRP A 18 5.63 15.90 11.04
C TRP A 18 4.50 15.48 10.10
N VAL A 19 4.66 14.39 9.36
CA VAL A 19 3.61 13.87 8.48
C VAL A 19 2.37 13.47 9.27
N LYS A 20 2.55 12.80 10.40
CA LYS A 20 1.45 12.33 11.24
C LYS A 20 0.65 13.49 11.86
N TYR A 21 1.33 14.48 12.43
CA TYR A 21 0.66 15.54 13.22
C TYR A 21 0.32 16.78 12.39
N VAL A 22 1.12 17.13 11.41
CA VAL A 22 0.92 18.33 10.59
C VAL A 22 0.12 18.03 9.34
N LYS A 23 0.50 16.99 8.58
CA LYS A 23 -0.24 16.59 7.38
C LYS A 23 -1.48 15.74 7.66
N ARG A 24 -1.58 15.15 8.86
CA ARG A 24 -2.67 14.27 9.27
C ARG A 24 -2.93 13.10 8.30
N ASP A 25 -1.89 12.62 7.65
CA ASP A 25 -1.94 11.46 6.75
C ASP A 25 -1.39 10.23 7.49
N ASP A 26 -2.28 9.52 8.19
CA ASP A 26 -1.93 8.34 8.96
C ASP A 26 -1.47 7.17 8.09
N ILE A 27 -1.98 7.07 6.85
CA ILE A 27 -1.62 6.02 5.91
C ILE A 27 -0.17 6.22 5.46
N TRP A 28 0.17 7.43 5.03
CA TRP A 28 1.53 7.77 4.61
C TRP A 28 2.51 7.70 5.77
N ALA A 29 2.13 8.19 6.95
CA ALA A 29 2.92 8.10 8.16
C ALA A 29 3.20 6.62 8.53
N GLY A 30 2.22 5.73 8.43
CA GLY A 30 2.39 4.30 8.65
C GLY A 30 3.41 3.67 7.72
N LEU A 31 3.38 4.02 6.43
CA LEU A 31 4.37 3.55 5.45
C LEU A 31 5.79 4.05 5.76
N LEU A 32 5.93 5.32 6.18
CA LEU A 32 7.23 5.92 6.51
C LEU A 32 7.88 5.30 7.75
N LYS A 33 7.09 4.91 8.74
CA LYS A 33 7.58 4.33 10.00
C LYS A 33 8.50 3.14 9.78
N ASP A 34 8.12 2.25 8.85
CA ASP A 34 8.85 1.02 8.58
C ASP A 34 9.78 1.12 7.35
N TRP A 35 9.91 2.30 6.78
CA TRP A 35 10.72 2.53 5.59
C TRP A 35 12.20 2.79 5.94
N HIS A 36 12.88 1.74 6.29
CA HIS A 36 14.33 1.74 6.57
C HIS A 36 15.01 0.54 5.89
N GLN A 37 16.32 0.57 5.83
CA GLN A 37 17.09 -0.57 5.37
C GLN A 37 16.88 -1.74 6.34
N LYS A 38 16.48 -2.87 5.78
CA LYS A 38 16.24 -4.12 6.52
C LYS A 38 17.36 -5.11 6.23
N THR A 39 17.70 -5.89 7.23
CA THR A 39 18.57 -7.05 7.05
C THR A 39 17.85 -8.13 6.23
N ALA A 40 18.60 -9.04 5.61
CA ALA A 40 18.01 -10.18 4.89
C ALA A 40 17.06 -10.98 5.80
N TYR A 41 17.45 -11.18 7.07
CA TYR A 41 16.63 -11.88 8.05
C TYR A 41 15.29 -11.17 8.32
N GLU A 42 15.29 -9.85 8.51
CA GLU A 42 14.06 -9.07 8.67
C GLU A 42 13.19 -9.13 7.42
N GLN A 43 13.80 -9.08 6.23
CA GLN A 43 13.10 -9.22 4.97
C GLN A 43 12.40 -10.59 4.86
N TRP A 44 13.06 -11.67 5.22
CA TRP A 44 12.46 -13.01 5.24
C TRP A 44 11.29 -13.12 6.21
N LYS A 45 11.37 -12.47 7.38
CA LYS A 45 10.22 -12.42 8.31
C LYS A 45 9.01 -11.72 7.68
N TRP A 46 9.23 -10.65 6.92
CA TRP A 46 8.14 -9.96 6.22
C TRP A 46 7.55 -10.81 5.10
N VAL A 47 8.40 -11.52 4.36
CA VAL A 47 7.96 -12.47 3.34
C VAL A 47 7.10 -13.58 3.96
N ALA A 48 7.54 -14.17 5.07
CA ALA A 48 6.78 -15.20 5.78
C ALA A 48 5.41 -14.69 6.25
N LYS A 49 5.35 -13.46 6.80
CA LYS A 49 4.08 -12.82 7.19
C LYS A 49 3.16 -12.60 5.99
N ARG A 50 3.72 -12.16 4.86
CA ARG A 50 2.94 -11.97 3.62
C ARG A 50 2.36 -13.30 3.13
N GLU A 51 3.15 -14.36 3.10
CA GLU A 51 2.69 -15.67 2.64
C GLU A 51 1.61 -16.25 3.58
N ALA A 52 1.76 -16.08 4.90
CA ALA A 52 0.72 -16.47 5.87
C ALA A 52 -0.59 -15.70 5.64
N TYR A 53 -0.51 -14.38 5.45
CA TYR A 53 -1.67 -13.55 5.14
C TYR A 53 -2.33 -13.96 3.82
N LYS A 54 -1.52 -14.20 2.80
CA LYS A 54 -1.98 -14.66 1.49
C LYS A 54 -2.71 -16.01 1.57
N ALA A 55 -2.18 -16.95 2.37
CA ALA A 55 -2.83 -18.23 2.60
C ALA A 55 -4.22 -18.07 3.26
N GLN A 56 -4.31 -17.25 4.32
CA GLN A 56 -5.57 -16.94 4.98
C GLN A 56 -6.57 -16.27 4.03
N TRP A 57 -6.10 -15.33 3.21
CA TRP A 57 -6.93 -14.67 2.20
C TRP A 57 -7.54 -15.66 1.19
N HIS A 58 -6.71 -16.57 0.66
CA HIS A 58 -7.18 -17.58 -0.29
C HIS A 58 -8.11 -18.63 0.35
N GLU A 59 -7.89 -18.95 1.62
CA GLU A 59 -8.76 -19.82 2.37
C GLU A 59 -10.14 -19.19 2.56
N TRP A 60 -10.18 -17.94 2.99
CA TRP A 60 -11.40 -17.15 3.10
C TRP A 60 -12.11 -17.04 1.75
N TRP A 61 -11.41 -16.68 0.69
CA TRP A 61 -11.96 -16.57 -0.66
C TRP A 61 -12.65 -17.85 -1.12
N ARG A 62 -12.02 -18.99 -0.90
CA ARG A 62 -12.60 -20.32 -1.22
C ARG A 62 -13.76 -20.68 -0.31
N GLY A 63 -13.71 -20.34 0.96
CA GLY A 63 -14.77 -20.55 1.93
C GLY A 63 -16.06 -19.82 1.56
N GLU A 64 -15.91 -18.57 1.12
CA GLU A 64 -17.04 -17.75 0.64
C GLU A 64 -17.48 -18.08 -0.79
N LYS A 65 -16.78 -18.98 -1.48
CA LYS A 65 -17.07 -19.39 -2.88
C LYS A 65 -17.15 -18.19 -3.84
N LEU A 66 -16.23 -17.23 -3.67
CA LEU A 66 -16.19 -16.03 -4.50
C LEU A 66 -15.52 -16.32 -5.85
N ASP A 67 -16.19 -16.03 -6.95
CA ASP A 67 -15.65 -16.11 -8.29
C ASP A 67 -14.85 -14.86 -8.65
N PHE A 68 -15.35 -13.68 -8.26
CA PHE A 68 -14.68 -12.40 -8.48
C PHE A 68 -15.12 -11.34 -7.45
N MET A 69 -14.36 -10.27 -7.38
CA MET A 69 -14.67 -9.10 -6.53
C MET A 69 -14.57 -7.83 -7.36
N LEU A 70 -15.61 -7.01 -7.29
CA LEU A 70 -15.60 -5.67 -7.90
C LEU A 70 -15.16 -4.64 -6.88
N THR A 71 -14.16 -3.86 -7.23
CA THR A 71 -13.69 -2.77 -6.38
C THR A 71 -13.38 -1.53 -7.22
N PRO A 72 -13.47 -0.33 -6.66
CA PRO A 72 -12.96 0.84 -7.35
C PRO A 72 -11.43 0.73 -7.53
N VAL A 73 -10.93 1.21 -8.65
CA VAL A 73 -9.49 1.23 -8.95
C VAL A 73 -8.76 2.21 -8.04
N ASN A 74 -9.41 3.33 -7.74
CA ASN A 74 -8.86 4.41 -6.92
C ASN A 74 -9.99 5.09 -6.14
N ALA A 75 -9.65 5.72 -5.02
CA ALA A 75 -10.60 6.49 -4.21
C ALA A 75 -10.99 7.83 -4.86
N THR A 76 -10.17 8.33 -5.77
CA THR A 76 -10.35 9.62 -6.44
C THR A 76 -10.41 9.44 -7.96
N PRO A 77 -11.12 10.32 -8.68
CA PRO A 77 -11.01 10.39 -10.13
C PRO A 77 -9.58 10.77 -10.56
N ALA A 78 -9.35 10.86 -11.86
CA ALA A 78 -8.04 11.26 -12.39
C ALA A 78 -7.55 12.56 -11.73
N VAL A 79 -6.38 12.49 -11.13
CA VAL A 79 -5.74 13.66 -10.50
C VAL A 79 -5.04 14.52 -11.56
N PRO A 80 -4.94 15.84 -11.39
CA PRO A 80 -4.19 16.72 -12.26
C PRO A 80 -2.72 16.27 -12.39
N HIS A 81 -2.06 16.71 -13.46
CA HIS A 81 -0.63 16.48 -13.62
C HIS A 81 0.13 16.89 -12.34
N TRP A 82 1.06 16.05 -11.91
CA TRP A 82 1.86 16.19 -10.68
C TRP A 82 1.09 16.04 -9.36
N GLY A 83 -0.25 15.93 -9.37
CA GLY A 83 -1.08 15.76 -8.18
C GLY A 83 -0.89 14.44 -7.45
N MET A 84 -0.37 13.40 -8.12
CA MET A 84 -0.11 12.09 -7.50
C MET A 84 0.87 12.14 -6.31
N ARG A 85 1.69 13.17 -6.22
CA ARG A 85 2.59 13.35 -5.08
C ARG A 85 1.85 13.47 -3.75
N GLU A 86 0.64 14.06 -3.78
CA GLU A 86 -0.19 14.27 -2.60
C GLU A 86 -1.31 13.23 -2.48
N ALA A 87 -1.61 12.53 -3.57
CA ALA A 87 -2.68 11.54 -3.64
C ALA A 87 -2.20 10.08 -3.55
N VAL A 88 -0.97 9.83 -3.08
CA VAL A 88 -0.39 8.47 -2.98
C VAL A 88 -1.25 7.53 -2.13
N SER A 89 -1.84 8.04 -1.05
CA SER A 89 -2.70 7.26 -0.16
C SER A 89 -4.03 6.83 -0.81
N SER A 90 -4.44 7.46 -1.91
CA SER A 90 -5.67 7.11 -2.63
C SER A 90 -5.60 5.74 -3.33
N CYS A 91 -4.39 5.21 -3.57
CA CYS A 91 -4.16 3.90 -4.18
C CYS A 91 -4.41 2.70 -3.25
N GLY A 92 -4.97 2.93 -2.05
CA GLY A 92 -5.18 1.89 -1.03
C GLY A 92 -5.97 0.67 -1.50
N TYR A 93 -6.94 0.86 -2.39
CA TYR A 93 -7.76 -0.24 -2.93
C TYR A 93 -6.96 -1.29 -3.70
N THR A 94 -5.90 -0.89 -4.40
CA THR A 94 -5.08 -1.81 -5.20
C THR A 94 -3.97 -2.49 -4.41
N PHE A 95 -3.59 -1.96 -3.26
CA PHE A 95 -2.49 -2.49 -2.44
C PHE A 95 -2.76 -3.91 -1.96
N LEU A 96 -4.00 -4.21 -1.55
CA LEU A 96 -4.38 -5.54 -1.09
C LEU A 96 -4.17 -6.59 -2.19
N PHE A 97 -4.70 -6.33 -3.39
CA PHE A 97 -4.64 -7.29 -4.50
C PHE A 97 -3.20 -7.50 -4.98
N ASN A 98 -2.37 -6.44 -4.97
CA ASN A 98 -0.93 -6.56 -5.24
C ASN A 98 -0.22 -7.40 -4.16
N LEU A 99 -0.59 -7.22 -2.88
CA LEU A 99 0.00 -7.96 -1.77
C LEU A 99 -0.29 -9.45 -1.86
N VAL A 100 -1.54 -9.81 -2.16
CA VAL A 100 -1.98 -11.22 -2.26
C VAL A 100 -1.70 -11.85 -3.63
N GLY A 101 -1.31 -11.05 -4.63
CA GLY A 101 -0.99 -11.52 -5.98
C GLY A 101 -2.21 -12.01 -6.75
N HIS A 102 -3.39 -11.43 -6.53
CA HIS A 102 -4.58 -11.74 -7.33
C HIS A 102 -4.45 -11.17 -8.74
N PRO A 103 -4.83 -11.94 -9.78
CA PRO A 103 -5.01 -11.41 -11.11
C PRO A 103 -6.12 -10.36 -11.09
N SER A 104 -5.88 -9.22 -11.72
CA SER A 104 -6.84 -8.13 -11.78
C SER A 104 -6.97 -7.59 -13.20
N GLY A 105 -8.18 -7.19 -13.56
CA GLY A 105 -8.48 -6.50 -14.81
C GLY A 105 -9.29 -5.25 -14.53
N VAL A 106 -9.20 -4.28 -15.42
CA VAL A 106 -10.01 -3.05 -15.37
C VAL A 106 -11.06 -3.12 -16.47
N SER A 107 -12.33 -3.03 -16.09
CA SER A 107 -13.43 -2.82 -17.03
C SER A 107 -13.82 -1.35 -17.00
N ILE A 108 -13.84 -0.73 -18.17
CA ILE A 108 -14.37 0.62 -18.33
C ILE A 108 -15.87 0.49 -18.50
N ALA A 109 -16.65 0.94 -17.51
CA ALA A 109 -18.07 1.13 -17.69
C ALA A 109 -18.24 2.33 -18.65
N SER A 110 -18.64 2.07 -19.88
CA SER A 110 -19.06 3.13 -20.78
C SER A 110 -20.27 3.84 -20.17
N GLN A 111 -20.16 5.12 -19.94
CA GLN A 111 -21.37 5.92 -19.65
C GLN A 111 -22.22 5.90 -20.92
N CYS A 112 -23.39 5.27 -20.82
CA CYS A 112 -24.47 5.47 -21.77
C CYS A 112 -25.10 6.85 -21.56
#